data_4d180f6be0ad9de0207743c71ddcce54
#
_entry.id   4d180f6be0ad9de0207743c71ddcce54
#
_cell.length_a   1.000
_cell.length_b   1.000
_cell.length_c   1.000
_cell.angle_alpha   90.00
_cell.angle_beta   90.00
_cell.angle_gamma   90.00
#
_symmetry.space_group_name_H-M   'P 1'
#
loop_
_entity.id
_entity.type
_entity.pdbx_description
1 polymer ?
#
loop_
_entity_poly.entity_id
_entity_poly.type
_entity_poly.pdbx_seq_one_letter_code
_entity_poly.pdbx_strand_id
1 'polypeptide(L)'
;MSDGFRNPSLAVDAICLRDGGAEVLLIRRGASPWKGKLAFPGGFVDYGEDPEKAALRELLEETGVEGRNPQLYAVKGSPDRDPRKHIVSIFYMVSVEGESEPVAGDDASEAEWVKVGSILSEDIAGDHFDIIERLRK
;
A
#
# COMPACT_ATOMS: atom_id res chain seq x y z
N MET A 1 2.60 -10.14 -23.78
CA MET A 1 1.99 -11.18 -24.61
C MET A 1 0.92 -11.94 -23.80
N SER A 2 -0.20 -12.21 -24.44
CA SER A 2 -1.26 -12.98 -23.79
C SER A 2 -1.00 -14.48 -23.97
N ASP A 3 -1.24 -15.25 -22.92
CA ASP A 3 -1.15 -16.70 -22.95
C ASP A 3 -2.51 -17.35 -23.24
N GLY A 4 -3.51 -16.54 -23.59
CA GLY A 4 -4.86 -17.00 -23.85
C GLY A 4 -5.73 -17.10 -22.60
N PHE A 5 -5.19 -16.73 -21.43
CA PHE A 5 -5.93 -16.75 -20.17
C PHE A 5 -6.18 -15.35 -19.65
N ARG A 6 -7.26 -15.20 -18.90
CA ARG A 6 -7.58 -13.94 -18.25
C ARG A 6 -7.08 -14.02 -16.80
N ASN A 7 -5.99 -13.31 -16.50
CA ASN A 7 -5.36 -13.35 -15.20
C ASN A 7 -5.69 -12.12 -14.37
N PRO A 8 -5.82 -12.26 -13.05
CA PRO A 8 -5.95 -11.07 -12.20
C PRO A 8 -4.67 -10.25 -12.25
N SER A 9 -4.80 -8.94 -12.02
CA SER A 9 -3.65 -8.08 -11.87
C SER A 9 -3.05 -8.28 -10.49
N LEU A 10 -1.73 -8.17 -10.38
CA LEU A 10 -1.03 -8.32 -9.12
C LEU A 10 -0.55 -6.95 -8.65
N ALA A 11 -0.89 -6.60 -7.42
CA ALA A 11 -0.49 -5.35 -6.79
C ALA A 11 0.22 -5.64 -5.47
N VAL A 12 0.98 -4.66 -5.00
CA VAL A 12 1.68 -4.73 -3.72
C VAL A 12 1.40 -3.48 -2.92
N ASP A 13 1.43 -3.61 -1.60
CA ASP A 13 1.25 -2.51 -0.67
C ASP A 13 2.29 -2.64 0.43
N ALA A 14 2.87 -1.51 0.85
CA ALA A 14 3.88 -1.48 1.89
C ALA A 14 3.30 -0.96 3.19
N ILE A 15 3.52 -1.71 4.29
CA ILE A 15 3.10 -1.31 5.62
C ILE A 15 4.36 -0.88 6.37
N CYS A 16 4.50 0.41 6.62
CA CYS A 16 5.66 0.96 7.33
C CYS A 16 5.18 1.56 8.64
N LEU A 17 5.75 1.09 9.75
CA LEU A 17 5.36 1.53 11.09
C LEU A 17 6.52 2.26 11.75
N ARG A 18 6.19 3.17 12.68
CA ARG A 18 7.16 3.80 13.58
C ARG A 18 6.52 4.02 14.95
N ASP A 19 7.32 4.45 15.90
CA ASP A 19 6.90 4.70 17.29
C ASP A 19 6.24 3.47 17.92
N GLY A 20 6.90 2.30 17.76
CA GLY A 20 6.40 1.06 18.34
C GLY A 20 5.09 0.57 17.72
N GLY A 21 4.79 1.01 16.50
CA GLY A 21 3.56 0.63 15.81
C GLY A 21 2.44 1.63 15.97
N ALA A 22 2.69 2.77 16.64
CA ALA A 22 1.64 3.77 16.86
C ALA A 22 1.31 4.56 15.61
N GLU A 23 2.27 4.67 14.67
CA GLU A 23 2.06 5.42 13.43
C GLU A 23 2.37 4.57 12.22
N VAL A 24 1.63 4.81 11.13
CA VAL A 24 1.78 4.10 9.87
C VAL A 24 1.93 5.12 8.75
N LEU A 25 2.77 4.81 7.76
CA LEU A 25 2.98 5.67 6.60
C LEU A 25 1.87 5.43 5.59
N LEU A 26 1.13 6.46 5.25
CA LEU A 26 0.04 6.38 4.28
C LEU A 26 0.18 7.47 3.23
N ILE A 27 -0.43 7.24 2.09
CA ILE A 27 -0.57 8.24 1.03
C ILE A 27 -2.04 8.61 0.91
N ARG A 28 -2.30 9.79 0.35
CA ARG A 28 -3.65 10.17 -0.03
C ARG A 28 -3.76 10.00 -1.54
N ARG A 29 -4.76 9.27 -1.97
CA ARG A 29 -4.92 8.95 -3.40
C ARG A 29 -5.23 10.22 -4.18
N GLY A 30 -4.51 10.43 -5.28
CA GLY A 30 -4.72 11.56 -6.17
C GLY A 30 -5.70 11.29 -7.30
N ALA A 31 -6.14 10.03 -7.45
CA ALA A 31 -6.99 9.63 -8.58
C ALA A 31 -8.02 8.58 -8.17
N SER A 32 -9.07 8.44 -8.98
CA SER A 32 -10.08 7.40 -8.81
C SER A 32 -9.46 6.01 -9.06
N PRO A 33 -9.96 4.94 -8.43
CA PRO A 33 -11.03 4.96 -7.43
C PRO A 33 -10.53 5.51 -6.10
N TRP A 34 -11.47 5.90 -5.23
CA TRP A 34 -11.20 6.38 -3.88
C TRP A 34 -10.29 7.61 -3.81
N LYS A 35 -10.43 8.52 -4.79
CA LYS A 35 -9.68 9.78 -4.78
C LYS A 35 -9.89 10.52 -3.46
N GLY A 36 -8.78 10.98 -2.87
CA GLY A 36 -8.80 11.70 -1.59
C GLY A 36 -8.79 10.81 -0.36
N LYS A 37 -8.89 9.49 -0.51
CA LYS A 37 -8.82 8.56 0.61
C LYS A 37 -7.38 8.18 0.91
N LEU A 38 -7.12 7.81 2.17
CA LEU A 38 -5.83 7.29 2.58
C LEU A 38 -5.65 5.85 2.07
N ALA A 39 -4.42 5.47 1.81
CA ALA A 39 -4.08 4.11 1.39
C ALA A 39 -2.63 3.81 1.75
N PHE A 40 -2.28 2.54 1.83
CA PHE A 40 -0.87 2.16 1.92
C PHE A 40 -0.17 2.52 0.60
N PRO A 41 1.10 2.93 0.66
CA PRO A 41 1.88 3.11 -0.57
C PRO A 41 1.93 1.78 -1.32
N GLY A 42 1.72 1.80 -2.62
CA GLY A 42 1.71 0.58 -3.41
C GLY A 42 1.33 0.82 -4.85
N GLY A 43 1.28 -0.25 -5.61
CA GLY A 43 0.95 -0.20 -7.01
C GLY A 43 1.09 -1.56 -7.66
N PHE A 44 1.00 -1.59 -8.98
CA PHE A 44 1.05 -2.84 -9.71
C PHE A 44 2.46 -3.36 -9.86
N VAL A 45 2.58 -4.69 -9.80
CA VAL A 45 3.83 -5.39 -10.08
C VAL A 45 4.01 -5.43 -11.60
N ASP A 46 5.18 -5.06 -12.08
CA ASP A 46 5.49 -5.13 -13.50
C ASP A 46 5.80 -6.57 -13.89
N TYR A 47 5.51 -6.91 -15.14
CA TYR A 47 5.86 -8.24 -15.65
C TYR A 47 7.36 -8.46 -15.50
N GLY A 48 7.72 -9.58 -14.89
CA GLY A 48 9.13 -9.93 -14.65
C GLY A 48 9.73 -9.32 -13.39
N GLU A 49 8.92 -8.57 -12.62
CA GLU A 49 9.38 -7.95 -11.38
C GLU A 49 9.01 -8.82 -10.18
N ASP A 50 9.96 -8.94 -9.24
CA ASP A 50 9.71 -9.62 -7.97
C ASP A 50 8.76 -8.75 -7.12
N PRO A 51 7.65 -9.31 -6.58
CA PRO A 51 6.73 -8.50 -5.76
C PRO A 51 7.38 -7.81 -4.57
N GLU A 52 8.36 -8.42 -3.91
CA GLU A 52 9.06 -7.78 -2.79
C GLU A 52 9.79 -6.52 -3.26
N LYS A 53 10.42 -6.60 -4.43
CA LYS A 53 11.11 -5.43 -5.00
C LYS A 53 10.12 -4.38 -5.47
N ALA A 54 8.97 -4.81 -5.99
CA ALA A 54 7.91 -3.90 -6.42
C ALA A 54 7.40 -3.07 -5.23
N ALA A 55 7.24 -3.71 -4.06
CA ALA A 55 6.80 -3.01 -2.86
C ALA A 55 7.78 -1.91 -2.46
N LEU A 56 9.09 -2.20 -2.50
CA LEU A 56 10.11 -1.20 -2.18
C LEU A 56 10.17 -0.09 -3.21
N ARG A 57 10.02 -0.44 -4.49
CA ARG A 57 10.00 0.54 -5.58
C ARG A 57 8.82 1.50 -5.45
N GLU A 58 7.62 0.94 -5.26
CA GLU A 58 6.41 1.76 -5.14
C GLU A 58 6.47 2.67 -3.91
N LEU A 59 6.98 2.14 -2.79
CA LEU A 59 7.16 2.94 -1.58
C LEU A 59 8.05 4.15 -1.87
N LEU A 60 9.18 3.93 -2.53
CA LEU A 60 10.10 5.01 -2.87
C LEU A 60 9.47 6.00 -3.83
N GLU A 61 8.78 5.52 -4.87
CA GLU A 61 8.16 6.38 -5.87
C GLU A 61 7.07 7.27 -5.28
N GLU A 62 6.27 6.73 -4.36
CA GLU A 62 5.13 7.46 -3.83
C GLU A 62 5.42 8.30 -2.58
N THR A 63 6.45 7.95 -1.82
CA THR A 63 6.72 8.63 -0.56
C THR A 63 8.14 9.15 -0.42
N GLY A 64 9.04 8.79 -1.33
CA GLY A 64 10.45 9.14 -1.21
C GLY A 64 11.20 8.41 -0.11
N VAL A 65 10.54 7.49 0.57
CA VAL A 65 11.13 6.75 1.71
C VAL A 65 11.74 5.44 1.21
N GLU A 66 12.97 5.17 1.61
CA GLU A 66 13.62 3.89 1.31
C GLU A 66 13.24 2.85 2.34
N GLY A 67 12.73 1.71 1.85
CA GLY A 67 12.39 0.58 2.71
C GLY A 67 13.37 -0.56 2.53
N ARG A 68 13.32 -1.52 3.46
CA ARG A 68 14.14 -2.73 3.42
C ARG A 68 13.43 -3.87 4.15
N ASN A 69 13.92 -5.09 3.91
CA ASN A 69 13.45 -6.30 4.60
C ASN A 69 11.95 -6.52 4.49
N PRO A 70 11.37 -6.55 3.27
CA PRO A 70 9.94 -6.79 3.15
C PRO A 70 9.58 -8.19 3.66
N GLN A 71 8.55 -8.25 4.52
CA GLN A 71 8.04 -9.49 5.09
C GLN A 71 6.57 -9.63 4.71
N LEU A 72 6.20 -10.78 4.19
CA LEU A 72 4.80 -11.03 3.82
C LEU A 72 3.91 -10.86 5.05
N TYR A 73 2.87 -10.04 4.91
CA TYR A 73 1.92 -9.79 5.99
C TYR A 73 0.55 -10.37 5.68
N ALA A 74 0.02 -10.10 4.48
CA ALA A 74 -1.31 -10.55 4.10
C ALA A 74 -1.48 -10.55 2.60
N VAL A 75 -2.45 -11.32 2.11
CA VAL A 75 -2.87 -11.30 0.71
C VAL A 75 -4.37 -11.10 0.68
N LYS A 76 -4.83 -10.16 -0.13
CA LYS A 76 -6.26 -9.94 -0.35
C LYS A 76 -6.54 -10.09 -1.83
N GLY A 77 -7.38 -11.07 -2.17
CA GLY A 77 -7.59 -11.43 -3.57
C GLY A 77 -9.05 -11.69 -3.96
N SER A 78 -10.02 -11.21 -3.18
CA SER A 78 -11.41 -11.36 -3.55
C SER A 78 -11.69 -10.67 -4.90
N PRO A 79 -12.36 -11.34 -5.85
CA PRO A 79 -12.57 -10.76 -7.19
C PRO A 79 -13.29 -9.42 -7.23
N ASP A 80 -14.10 -9.12 -6.22
CA ASP A 80 -14.92 -7.91 -6.19
C ASP A 80 -14.40 -6.84 -5.24
N ARG A 81 -13.19 -7.00 -4.70
CA ARG A 81 -12.63 -6.04 -3.74
C ARG A 81 -12.28 -4.69 -4.35
N ASP A 82 -12.07 -4.63 -5.66
CA ASP A 82 -11.73 -3.41 -6.40
C ASP A 82 -12.75 -3.21 -7.51
N PRO A 83 -13.29 -2.00 -7.69
CA PRO A 83 -14.32 -1.77 -8.70
C PRO A 83 -13.82 -1.84 -10.14
N ARG A 84 -12.52 -1.72 -10.36
CA ARG A 84 -11.95 -1.68 -11.72
C ARG A 84 -11.85 -3.06 -12.35
N LYS A 85 -11.37 -4.05 -11.61
CA LYS A 85 -11.09 -5.40 -12.10
C LYS A 85 -10.64 -6.28 -10.95
N HIS A 86 -10.41 -7.57 -11.23
CA HIS A 86 -9.87 -8.50 -10.24
C HIS A 86 -8.40 -8.14 -9.98
N ILE A 87 -8.11 -7.69 -8.77
CA ILE A 87 -6.75 -7.34 -8.33
C ILE A 87 -6.42 -8.12 -7.08
N VAL A 88 -5.29 -8.82 -7.11
CA VAL A 88 -4.75 -9.50 -5.93
C VAL A 88 -3.66 -8.60 -5.36
N SER A 89 -3.81 -8.19 -4.11
CA SER A 89 -2.84 -7.33 -3.42
C SER A 89 -2.07 -8.13 -2.38
N ILE A 90 -0.75 -8.02 -2.43
CA ILE A 90 0.15 -8.60 -1.44
C ILE A 90 0.62 -7.46 -0.54
N PHE A 91 0.37 -7.59 0.77
CA PHE A 91 0.78 -6.60 1.76
C PHE A 91 2.08 -7.06 2.42
N TYR A 92 3.09 -6.20 2.38
CA TYR A 92 4.39 -6.47 3.01
C TYR A 92 4.63 -5.51 4.16
N MET A 93 5.09 -6.04 5.28
CA MET A 93 5.63 -5.22 6.34
C MET A 93 7.03 -4.83 5.93
N VAL A 94 7.33 -3.53 5.87
CA VAL A 94 8.59 -3.00 5.36
C VAL A 94 9.26 -2.14 6.43
N SER A 95 10.54 -2.38 6.68
CA SER A 95 11.31 -1.60 7.65
C SER A 95 11.78 -0.29 7.03
N VAL A 96 11.64 0.80 7.78
CA VAL A 96 12.10 2.14 7.35
C VAL A 96 12.72 2.85 8.54
N GLU A 97 13.50 3.92 8.25
CA GLU A 97 14.01 4.79 9.30
C GLU A 97 12.87 5.64 9.85
N GLY A 98 12.73 5.66 11.19
CA GLY A 98 11.62 6.37 11.85
C GLY A 98 11.65 7.89 11.68
N GLU A 99 12.82 8.46 11.38
CA GLU A 99 12.97 9.89 11.14
C GLU A 99 12.70 10.27 9.68
N SER A 100 12.36 9.31 8.83
CA SER A 100 12.09 9.59 7.42
C SER A 100 10.93 10.57 7.26
N GLU A 101 11.13 11.60 6.43
CA GLU A 101 10.08 12.57 6.12
C GLU A 101 9.54 12.25 4.73
N PRO A 102 8.32 11.75 4.64
CA PRO A 102 7.77 11.40 3.34
C PRO A 102 7.43 12.63 2.50
N VAL A 103 7.60 12.48 1.19
CA VAL A 103 7.23 13.51 0.21
C VAL A 103 6.42 12.82 -0.88
N ALA A 104 5.21 13.29 -1.11
CA ALA A 104 4.33 12.68 -2.10
C ALA A 104 4.96 12.71 -3.49
N GLY A 105 4.84 11.59 -4.21
CA GLY A 105 5.30 11.45 -5.57
C GLY A 105 4.30 10.68 -6.41
N ASP A 106 4.50 10.71 -7.71
CA ASP A 106 3.66 10.01 -8.69
C ASP A 106 2.17 10.31 -8.49
N ASP A 107 1.35 9.30 -8.23
CA ASP A 107 -0.11 9.44 -8.17
C ASP A 107 -0.64 9.83 -6.80
N ALA A 108 0.22 10.05 -5.82
CA ALA A 108 -0.19 10.44 -4.48
C ALA A 108 -0.26 11.96 -4.37
N SER A 109 -1.32 12.49 -3.77
CA SER A 109 -1.42 13.93 -3.50
C SER A 109 -0.75 14.31 -2.19
N GLU A 110 -0.64 13.38 -1.24
CA GLU A 110 0.02 13.57 0.05
C GLU A 110 0.64 12.25 0.52
N ALA A 111 1.69 12.37 1.34
CA ALA A 111 2.30 11.21 2.01
C ALA A 111 2.63 11.66 3.43
N GLU A 112 2.20 10.88 4.43
CA GLU A 112 2.33 11.30 5.82
C GLU A 112 2.31 10.12 6.78
N TRP A 113 2.88 10.33 7.96
CA TRP A 113 2.75 9.41 9.08
C TRP A 113 1.43 9.71 9.81
N VAL A 114 0.61 8.68 9.99
CA VAL A 114 -0.73 8.81 10.56
C VAL A 114 -0.85 7.90 11.77
N LYS A 115 -1.46 8.41 12.85
CA LYS A 115 -1.70 7.58 14.04
C LYS A 115 -2.70 6.48 13.71
N VAL A 116 -2.28 5.24 13.90
CA VAL A 116 -3.10 4.06 13.58
C VAL A 116 -4.46 4.13 14.28
N GLY A 117 -4.47 4.56 15.55
CA GLY A 117 -5.70 4.63 16.33
C GLY A 117 -6.70 5.70 15.90
N SER A 118 -6.27 6.67 15.08
CA SER A 118 -7.13 7.77 14.67
C SER A 118 -7.79 7.56 13.30
N ILE A 119 -7.43 6.49 12.59
CA ILE A 119 -7.95 6.25 11.24
C ILE A 119 -9.35 5.66 11.31
N LEU A 120 -10.29 6.28 10.61
CA LEU A 120 -11.66 5.79 10.52
C LEU A 120 -11.84 5.02 9.21
N SER A 121 -12.78 4.08 9.18
CA SER A 121 -13.02 3.27 7.98
C SER A 121 -13.38 4.11 6.77
N GLU A 122 -14.05 5.24 6.98
CA GLU A 122 -14.46 6.15 5.91
C GLU A 122 -13.30 6.96 5.34
N ASP A 123 -12.15 6.99 6.02
CA ASP A 123 -10.99 7.77 5.60
C ASP A 123 -10.05 6.99 4.68
N ILE A 124 -10.22 5.67 4.59
CA ILE A 124 -9.24 4.81 3.94
C ILE A 124 -9.85 4.07 2.75
N ALA A 125 -9.04 3.88 1.72
CA ALA A 125 -9.47 3.30 0.44
C ALA A 125 -9.73 1.80 0.54
N GLY A 126 -10.71 1.33 -0.21
CA GLY A 126 -10.95 -0.08 -0.43
C GLY A 126 -11.07 -0.88 0.86
N ASP A 127 -10.39 -2.01 0.91
CA ASP A 127 -10.41 -2.91 2.06
C ASP A 127 -9.16 -2.75 2.95
N HIS A 128 -8.41 -1.65 2.79
CA HIS A 128 -7.22 -1.39 3.60
C HIS A 128 -7.53 -1.22 5.08
N PHE A 129 -8.76 -0.84 5.42
CA PHE A 129 -9.13 -0.66 6.83
C PHE A 129 -9.00 -1.96 7.63
N ASP A 130 -9.25 -3.10 7.01
CA ASP A 130 -9.08 -4.40 7.66
C ASP A 130 -7.63 -4.58 8.14
N ILE A 131 -6.67 -4.13 7.34
CA ILE A 131 -5.25 -4.18 7.73
C ILE A 131 -4.99 -3.22 8.89
N ILE A 132 -5.55 -2.01 8.83
CA ILE A 132 -5.42 -1.02 9.92
C ILE A 132 -5.94 -1.62 11.23
N GLU A 133 -7.08 -2.30 11.19
CA GLU A 133 -7.64 -2.92 12.40
C GLU A 133 -6.73 -4.00 12.97
N ARG A 134 -6.08 -4.77 12.12
CA ARG A 134 -5.11 -5.78 12.56
C ARG A 134 -3.90 -5.13 13.23
N LEU A 135 -3.48 -3.96 12.75
CA LEU A 135 -2.34 -3.25 13.31
C LEU A 135 -2.62 -2.67 14.69
N ARG A 136 -3.90 -2.48 15.04
CA ARG A 136 -4.32 -1.95 16.36
C ARG A 136 -4.23 -2.97 17.49
N LYS A 137 -4.04 -4.22 17.14
CA LYS A 137 -4.06 -5.32 18.12
C LYS A 137 -2.69 -5.66 18.65
#